data_7893ef1c335d82430513a355d1d1275a
#
_entry.id   7893ef1c335d82430513a355d1d1275a
#
_cell.length_a   1.000
_cell.length_b   1.000
_cell.length_c   1.000
_cell.angle_alpha   90.00
_cell.angle_beta   90.00
_cell.angle_gamma   90.00
#
_symmetry.space_group_name_H-M   'P 1'
#
loop_
_entity.id
_entity.type
_entity.pdbx_description
1 polymer ?
#
loop_
_entity_poly.entity_id
_entity_poly.type
_entity_poly.pdbx_seq_one_letter_code
_entity_poly.pdbx_strand_id
1 'polypeptide(L)'
;VLYVKDITDPDIGDAKKIAIFLSFFNVHRQWVPSNSKVLNTHYNPGKYFIAFKDKASLDNEHTSILFKDTNDNPFRIKQIAGFVARRIVNHMQPESDVKIGQKLGFIKFGSRVEIVVPDTFQVSVKKGDKVRGCKTILGKFKN
;
A
#
# COMPACT_ATOMS: atom_id res chain seq x y z
N VAL A 1 -10.04 2.45 6.80
CA VAL A 1 -9.28 1.20 7.01
C VAL A 1 -10.24 0.02 7.00
N LEU A 2 -10.02 -0.92 6.10
CA LEU A 2 -10.80 -2.15 6.03
C LEU A 2 -10.45 -3.11 7.16
N TYR A 3 -9.16 -3.31 7.38
CA TYR A 3 -8.66 -4.18 8.45
C TYR A 3 -7.16 -3.97 8.67
N VAL A 4 -6.70 -4.49 9.79
CA VAL A 4 -5.28 -4.67 10.11
C VAL A 4 -5.12 -6.16 10.48
N LYS A 5 -4.25 -6.88 9.78
CA LYS A 5 -4.06 -8.32 9.96
C LYS A 5 -2.59 -8.68 10.09
N ASP A 6 -2.30 -9.72 10.86
CA ASP A 6 -0.99 -10.37 10.86
C ASP A 6 -0.90 -11.27 9.62
N ILE A 7 0.22 -11.19 8.92
CA ILE A 7 0.50 -12.00 7.73
C ILE A 7 1.97 -12.42 7.71
N THR A 8 2.31 -13.29 6.79
CA THR A 8 3.70 -13.59 6.42
C THR A 8 3.96 -13.05 5.03
N ASP A 9 4.94 -12.17 4.88
CA ASP A 9 5.35 -11.59 3.60
C ASP A 9 6.65 -12.28 3.15
N PRO A 10 6.78 -12.65 1.86
CA PRO A 10 7.97 -13.38 1.38
C PRO A 10 9.29 -12.62 1.52
N ASP A 11 9.25 -11.28 1.55
CA ASP A 11 10.45 -10.45 1.64
C ASP A 11 10.63 -9.79 3.02
N ILE A 12 9.55 -9.62 3.79
CA ILE A 12 9.57 -8.93 5.08
C ILE A 12 9.55 -9.93 6.25
N GLY A 13 8.95 -11.10 6.04
CA GLY A 13 8.74 -12.11 7.09
C GLY A 13 7.42 -11.86 7.84
N ASP A 14 7.43 -12.08 9.14
CA ASP A 14 6.25 -11.81 9.97
C ASP A 14 5.93 -10.33 9.90
N ALA A 15 4.70 -10.02 9.52
CA ALA A 15 4.31 -8.68 9.12
C ALA A 15 2.87 -8.37 9.50
N LYS A 16 2.52 -7.08 9.40
CA LYS A 16 1.15 -6.60 9.52
C LYS A 16 0.74 -5.96 8.22
N LYS A 17 -0.48 -6.22 7.80
CA LYS A 17 -1.07 -5.63 6.61
C LYS A 17 -2.19 -4.69 7.00
N ILE A 18 -2.11 -3.45 6.54
CA ILE A 18 -3.15 -2.42 6.68
C ILE A 18 -3.81 -2.28 5.32
N ALA A 19 -5.10 -2.60 5.24
CA ALA A 19 -5.86 -2.49 4.00
C ALA A 19 -6.78 -1.26 4.05
N ILE A 20 -6.68 -0.40 3.03
CA ILE A 20 -7.42 0.86 2.95
C ILE A 20 -8.25 0.87 1.68
N PHE A 21 -9.57 0.98 1.82
CA PHE A 21 -10.48 1.10 0.69
C PHE A 21 -10.59 2.56 0.23
N LEU A 22 -10.52 2.77 -1.07
CA LEU A 22 -10.68 4.08 -1.70
C LEU A 22 -12.04 4.14 -2.39
N SER A 23 -13.01 4.80 -1.76
CA SER A 23 -14.37 4.93 -2.27
C SER A 23 -14.45 5.91 -3.43
N PHE A 24 -15.64 6.00 -4.08
CA PHE A 24 -15.85 6.93 -5.19
C PHE A 24 -15.60 8.40 -4.83
N PHE A 25 -15.73 8.77 -3.57
CA PHE A 25 -15.61 10.15 -3.12
C PHE A 25 -14.25 10.49 -2.54
N ASN A 26 -13.31 9.54 -2.51
CA ASN A 26 -11.99 9.73 -1.94
C ASN A 26 -10.98 10.15 -3.01
N VAL A 27 -9.93 10.84 -2.56
CA VAL A 27 -8.75 11.10 -3.39
C VAL A 27 -8.00 9.79 -3.58
N HIS A 28 -7.67 9.45 -4.81
CA HIS A 28 -7.09 8.16 -5.18
C HIS A 28 -5.60 8.23 -5.48
N ARG A 29 -4.97 9.35 -5.18
CA ARG A 29 -3.52 9.51 -5.28
C ARG A 29 -2.84 8.93 -4.05
N GLN A 30 -1.73 8.28 -4.26
CA GLN A 30 -0.87 7.79 -3.19
C GLN A 30 0.44 8.56 -3.18
N TRP A 31 1.02 8.70 -1.99
CA TRP A 31 2.28 9.38 -1.76
C TRP A 31 3.24 8.46 -1.01
N VAL A 32 4.54 8.69 -1.22
CA VAL A 32 5.58 7.96 -0.51
C VAL A 32 5.51 8.29 0.98
N PRO A 33 5.36 7.28 1.86
CA PRO A 33 5.14 7.54 3.29
C PRO A 33 6.40 7.82 4.09
N SER A 34 7.57 7.54 3.56
CA SER A 34 8.86 7.66 4.26
C SER A 34 9.99 7.79 3.26
N ASN A 35 11.04 8.52 3.62
CA ASN A 35 12.27 8.58 2.80
C ASN A 35 12.81 7.15 2.65
N SER A 36 12.94 6.68 1.42
CA SER A 36 13.16 5.27 1.15
C SER A 36 13.89 5.05 -0.15
N LYS A 37 14.35 3.82 -0.34
CA LYS A 37 14.78 3.30 -1.62
C LYS A 37 13.74 2.32 -2.13
N VAL A 38 13.40 2.41 -3.40
CA VAL A 38 12.55 1.43 -4.08
C VAL A 38 13.42 0.23 -4.43
N LEU A 39 13.14 -0.93 -3.84
CA LEU A 39 13.91 -2.14 -4.11
C LEU A 39 13.43 -2.85 -5.37
N ASN A 40 12.11 -3.00 -5.53
CA ASN A 40 11.53 -3.56 -6.73
C ASN A 40 10.07 -3.13 -6.89
N THR A 41 9.56 -3.31 -8.10
CA THR A 41 8.14 -3.16 -8.41
C THR A 41 7.70 -4.36 -9.23
N HIS A 42 6.47 -4.82 -9.02
CA HIS A 42 5.89 -5.94 -9.76
C HIS A 42 4.45 -5.62 -10.11
N TYR A 43 4.10 -5.76 -11.40
CA TYR A 43 2.75 -5.57 -11.89
C TYR A 43 2.10 -6.92 -12.19
N ASN A 44 0.87 -7.11 -11.72
CA ASN A 44 0.08 -8.31 -11.98
C ASN A 44 -1.23 -7.90 -12.67
N PRO A 45 -1.52 -8.38 -13.89
CA PRO A 45 -2.74 -7.98 -14.61
C PRO A 45 -4.04 -8.51 -14.01
N GLY A 46 -4.00 -9.62 -13.27
CA GLY A 46 -5.11 -10.13 -12.47
C GLY A 46 -6.48 -10.24 -13.12
N LYS A 47 -7.49 -10.47 -12.28
CA LYS A 47 -8.92 -10.43 -12.60
C LYS A 47 -9.58 -9.30 -11.80
N TYR A 48 -10.74 -8.80 -12.27
CA TYR A 48 -11.40 -7.66 -11.64
C TYR A 48 -12.49 -8.11 -10.68
N PHE A 49 -12.25 -7.94 -9.37
CA PHE A 49 -13.23 -8.14 -8.30
C PHE A 49 -13.48 -6.82 -7.59
N ILE A 50 -14.53 -6.76 -6.77
CA ILE A 50 -14.79 -5.58 -5.93
C ILE A 50 -13.64 -5.46 -4.93
N ALA A 51 -12.98 -4.29 -4.89
CA ALA A 51 -11.72 -4.12 -4.17
C ALA A 51 -11.79 -4.24 -2.64
N PHE A 52 -12.97 -4.13 -2.03
CA PHE A 52 -13.09 -4.28 -0.58
C PHE A 52 -13.14 -5.74 -0.10
N LYS A 53 -13.27 -6.70 -1.01
CA LYS A 53 -13.24 -8.13 -0.65
C LYS A 53 -11.80 -8.61 -0.50
N ASP A 54 -11.55 -9.52 0.42
CA ASP A 54 -10.21 -10.07 0.69
C ASP A 54 -9.55 -10.67 -0.57
N LYS A 55 -10.33 -11.29 -1.43
CA LYS A 55 -9.87 -11.86 -2.69
C LYS A 55 -9.19 -10.85 -3.61
N ALA A 56 -9.53 -9.58 -3.50
CA ALA A 56 -9.00 -8.53 -4.36
C ALA A 56 -7.48 -8.41 -4.28
N SER A 57 -6.86 -8.69 -3.13
CA SER A 57 -5.40 -8.58 -2.99
C SER A 57 -4.62 -9.63 -3.78
N LEU A 58 -5.26 -10.73 -4.18
CA LEU A 58 -4.64 -11.81 -4.94
C LEU A 58 -5.04 -11.81 -6.41
N ASP A 59 -6.32 -11.54 -6.70
CA ASP A 59 -6.92 -11.81 -8.01
C ASP A 59 -7.13 -10.56 -8.87
N ASN A 60 -7.18 -9.37 -8.27
CA ASN A 60 -7.34 -8.13 -9.03
C ASN A 60 -6.01 -7.65 -9.63
N GLU A 61 -6.11 -6.83 -10.67
CA GLU A 61 -4.96 -6.08 -11.17
C GLU A 61 -4.30 -5.34 -10.02
N HIS A 62 -3.01 -5.51 -9.85
CA HIS A 62 -2.29 -4.84 -8.77
C HIS A 62 -0.83 -4.59 -9.11
N THR A 63 -0.27 -3.60 -8.44
CA THR A 63 1.17 -3.33 -8.44
C THR A 63 1.68 -3.52 -7.01
N SER A 64 2.76 -4.26 -6.85
CA SER A 64 3.43 -4.46 -5.57
C SER A 64 4.78 -3.77 -5.60
N ILE A 65 5.04 -2.91 -4.62
CA ILE A 65 6.26 -2.11 -4.55
C ILE A 65 6.93 -2.37 -3.21
N LEU A 66 8.15 -2.88 -3.24
CA LEU A 66 8.95 -3.11 -2.04
C LEU A 66 9.89 -1.94 -1.82
N PHE A 67 9.88 -1.38 -0.61
CA PHE A 67 10.71 -0.27 -0.18
C PHE A 67 11.59 -0.67 0.99
N LYS A 68 12.64 0.12 1.19
CA LYS A 68 13.46 0.08 2.40
C LYS A 68 13.72 1.51 2.83
N ASP A 69 13.35 1.87 4.06
CA ASP A 69 13.55 3.23 4.54
C ASP A 69 15.03 3.50 4.90
N THR A 70 15.32 4.72 5.35
CA THR A 70 16.70 5.14 5.69
C THR A 70 17.27 4.41 6.90
N ASN A 71 16.44 3.74 7.70
CA ASN A 71 16.84 2.92 8.85
C ASN A 71 16.80 1.41 8.54
N ASP A 72 16.83 1.05 7.26
CA ASP A 72 16.78 -0.33 6.77
C ASP A 72 15.48 -1.07 7.09
N ASN A 73 14.39 -0.37 7.39
CA ASN A 73 13.09 -1.00 7.59
C ASN A 73 12.41 -1.29 6.25
N PRO A 74 12.11 -2.56 5.95
CA PRO A 74 11.37 -2.89 4.74
C PRO A 74 9.88 -2.61 4.92
N PHE A 75 9.23 -2.19 3.85
CA PHE A 75 7.76 -2.13 3.79
C PHE A 75 7.31 -2.28 2.35
N ARG A 76 6.07 -2.71 2.18
CA ARG A 76 5.48 -2.95 0.87
C ARG A 76 4.21 -2.14 0.73
N ILE A 77 4.00 -1.56 -0.45
CA ILE A 77 2.73 -0.92 -0.80
C ILE A 77 2.19 -1.62 -2.04
N LYS A 78 0.93 -2.06 -1.95
CA LYS A 78 0.20 -2.61 -3.09
C LYS A 78 -0.90 -1.63 -3.50
N GLN A 79 -0.94 -1.34 -4.79
CA GLN A 79 -2.03 -0.62 -5.44
C GLN A 79 -2.92 -1.67 -6.10
N ILE A 80 -4.18 -1.77 -5.71
CA ILE A 80 -5.09 -2.82 -6.15
C ILE A 80 -6.29 -2.20 -6.82
N ALA A 81 -6.50 -2.50 -8.11
CA ALA A 81 -7.65 -2.02 -8.86
C ALA A 81 -8.93 -2.76 -8.43
N GLY A 82 -10.06 -2.04 -8.44
CA GLY A 82 -11.37 -2.63 -8.22
C GLY A 82 -12.06 -2.99 -9.52
N PHE A 83 -13.36 -3.26 -9.43
CA PHE A 83 -14.18 -3.64 -10.58
C PHE A 83 -14.25 -2.54 -11.64
N VAL A 84 -14.34 -1.29 -11.22
CA VAL A 84 -14.47 -0.12 -12.11
C VAL A 84 -13.12 0.47 -12.46
N ALA A 85 -12.20 0.53 -11.49
CA ALA A 85 -10.88 1.12 -11.65
C ALA A 85 -9.91 0.09 -12.23
N ARG A 86 -9.70 0.14 -13.54
CA ARG A 86 -8.86 -0.82 -14.27
C ARG A 86 -7.47 -0.28 -14.57
N ARG A 87 -7.16 0.93 -14.13
CA ARG A 87 -5.87 1.54 -14.45
C ARG A 87 -5.16 1.95 -13.17
N ILE A 88 -3.98 1.42 -13.03
CA ILE A 88 -3.04 1.76 -11.96
C ILE A 88 -1.90 2.54 -12.59
N VAL A 89 -1.58 3.70 -12.01
CA VAL A 89 -0.38 4.45 -12.37
C VAL A 89 0.61 4.34 -11.22
N ASN A 90 1.80 3.87 -11.53
CA ASN A 90 2.90 3.70 -10.58
C ASN A 90 4.10 4.49 -11.09
N HIS A 91 4.53 5.50 -10.31
CA HIS A 91 5.69 6.34 -10.63
C HIS A 91 6.99 5.80 -10.06
N MET A 92 6.93 4.71 -9.28
CA MET A 92 8.11 4.17 -8.61
C MET A 92 8.97 3.37 -9.57
N GLN A 93 10.28 3.63 -9.56
CA GLN A 93 11.28 2.94 -10.39
C GLN A 93 12.22 2.15 -9.49
N PRO A 94 12.55 0.89 -9.84
CA PRO A 94 13.52 0.09 -9.08
C PRO A 94 14.86 0.83 -8.90
N GLU A 95 15.46 0.67 -7.74
CA GLU A 95 16.75 1.26 -7.36
C GLU A 95 16.73 2.79 -7.22
N SER A 96 15.57 3.44 -7.28
CA SER A 96 15.49 4.89 -7.09
C SER A 96 15.33 5.27 -5.62
N ASP A 97 15.90 6.42 -5.26
CA ASP A 97 15.66 7.03 -3.96
C ASP A 97 14.45 7.94 -4.04
N VAL A 98 13.56 7.81 -3.07
CA VAL A 98 12.30 8.56 -3.02
C VAL A 98 12.15 9.24 -1.67
N LYS A 99 11.43 10.36 -1.65
CA LYS A 99 11.25 11.19 -0.45
C LYS A 99 9.81 11.14 0.03
N ILE A 100 9.64 11.27 1.35
CA ILE A 100 8.32 11.41 1.95
C ILE A 100 7.52 12.52 1.26
N GLY A 101 6.27 12.23 0.94
CA GLY A 101 5.38 13.17 0.25
C GLY A 101 5.53 13.19 -1.27
N GLN A 102 6.52 12.52 -1.85
CA GLN A 102 6.65 12.35 -3.29
C GLN A 102 5.46 11.54 -3.83
N LYS A 103 4.97 11.87 -5.01
CA LYS A 103 3.86 11.14 -5.63
C LYS A 103 4.28 9.72 -5.97
N LEU A 104 3.61 8.74 -5.36
CA LEU A 104 3.85 7.32 -5.62
C LEU A 104 3.10 6.88 -6.88
N GLY A 105 1.86 7.29 -7.01
CA GLY A 105 1.00 6.94 -8.13
C GLY A 105 -0.45 7.25 -7.83
N PHE A 106 -1.34 6.71 -8.65
CA PHE A 106 -2.77 6.81 -8.37
C PHE A 106 -3.52 5.61 -8.98
N ILE A 107 -4.73 5.38 -8.44
CA ILE A 107 -5.68 4.39 -8.94
C ILE A 107 -7.04 5.10 -9.02
N LYS A 108 -7.88 4.75 -9.97
CA LYS A 108 -9.23 5.30 -10.03
C LYS A 108 -10.10 4.77 -8.88
N PHE A 109 -11.24 5.40 -8.64
CA PHE A 109 -12.15 5.10 -7.52
C PHE A 109 -12.59 3.63 -7.47
N GLY A 110 -13.01 3.18 -6.27
CA GLY A 110 -13.41 1.80 -6.03
C GLY A 110 -12.22 0.85 -5.93
N SER A 111 -11.05 1.36 -5.56
CA SER A 111 -9.82 0.63 -5.45
C SER A 111 -9.39 0.43 -4.00
N ARG A 112 -8.23 -0.19 -3.80
CA ARG A 112 -7.69 -0.49 -2.48
C ARG A 112 -6.19 -0.31 -2.47
N VAL A 113 -5.68 0.18 -1.36
CA VAL A 113 -4.23 0.23 -1.09
C VAL A 113 -3.94 -0.65 0.13
N GLU A 114 -2.92 -1.47 0.03
CA GLU A 114 -2.43 -2.27 1.16
C GLU A 114 -1.02 -1.85 1.51
N ILE A 115 -0.76 -1.69 2.79
CA ILE A 115 0.57 -1.40 3.32
C ILE A 115 0.97 -2.58 4.20
N VAL A 116 2.13 -3.19 3.90
CA VAL A 116 2.69 -4.30 4.66
C VAL A 116 3.94 -3.82 5.36
N VAL A 117 3.97 -3.97 6.67
CA VAL A 117 5.08 -3.51 7.54
C VAL A 117 5.54 -4.68 8.41
N PRO A 118 6.80 -4.66 8.91
CA PRO A 118 7.24 -5.68 9.88
C PRO A 118 6.31 -5.74 11.10
N ASP A 119 6.20 -6.89 11.73
CA ASP A 119 5.34 -7.08 12.89
C ASP A 119 5.74 -6.23 14.10
N THR A 120 6.98 -5.74 14.12
CA THR A 120 7.48 -4.81 15.12
C THR A 120 7.00 -3.37 14.93
N PHE A 121 6.42 -3.05 13.77
CA PHE A 121 5.85 -1.73 13.50
C PHE A 121 4.65 -1.47 14.42
N GLN A 122 4.62 -0.30 15.05
CA GLN A 122 3.51 0.09 15.92
C GLN A 122 2.40 0.74 15.09
N VAL A 123 1.34 -0.01 14.83
CA VAL A 123 0.18 0.46 14.07
C VAL A 123 -0.69 1.37 14.95
N SER A 124 -1.05 2.54 14.41
CA SER A 124 -1.87 3.54 15.11
C SER A 124 -3.32 3.60 14.62
N VAL A 125 -3.67 2.82 13.62
CA VAL A 125 -5.02 2.80 13.02
C VAL A 125 -5.67 1.44 13.22
N LYS A 126 -7.00 1.40 13.10
CA LYS A 126 -7.80 0.18 13.24
C LYS A 126 -8.91 0.15 12.21
N LYS A 127 -9.57 -1.01 12.09
CA LYS A 127 -10.73 -1.20 11.21
C LYS A 127 -11.77 -0.10 11.45
N GLY A 128 -12.22 0.49 10.37
CA GLY A 128 -13.23 1.56 10.39
C GLY A 128 -12.68 2.97 10.46
N ASP A 129 -11.40 3.14 10.76
CA ASP A 129 -10.79 4.47 10.80
C ASP A 129 -10.77 5.11 9.41
N LYS A 130 -11.06 6.41 9.35
CA LYS A 130 -10.90 7.22 8.15
C LYS A 130 -9.49 7.77 8.13
N VAL A 131 -8.81 7.63 6.97
CA VAL A 131 -7.44 8.09 6.81
C VAL A 131 -7.34 9.00 5.58
N ARG A 132 -6.38 9.93 5.60
CA ARG A 132 -6.12 10.85 4.50
C ARG A 132 -4.65 10.77 4.09
N GLY A 133 -4.42 10.72 2.79
CA GLY A 133 -3.07 10.73 2.24
C GLY A 133 -2.28 11.96 2.65
N CYS A 134 -1.02 11.80 2.96
CA CYS A 134 -0.10 12.83 3.45
C CYS A 134 -0.48 13.49 4.78
N LYS A 135 -1.52 13.01 5.47
CA LYS A 135 -1.98 13.61 6.72
C LYS A 135 -2.07 12.62 7.87
N THR A 136 -2.66 11.45 7.63
CA THR A 136 -2.86 10.47 8.69
C THR A 136 -1.59 9.66 8.92
N ILE A 137 -1.16 9.60 10.17
CA ILE A 137 -0.06 8.72 10.58
C ILE A 137 -0.63 7.32 10.80
N LEU A 138 -0.15 6.34 10.04
CA LEU A 138 -0.59 4.95 10.14
C LEU A 138 0.09 4.22 11.30
N GLY A 139 1.24 4.69 11.71
CA GLY A 139 2.03 4.11 12.78
C GLY A 139 3.49 4.54 12.70
N LYS A 140 4.35 3.83 13.42
CA LYS A 140 5.78 4.13 13.42
C LYS A 140 6.62 2.87 13.54
N PHE A 141 7.81 2.89 12.97
CA PHE A 141 8.82 1.86 13.20
C PHE A 141 9.42 2.00 14.60
N LYS A 142 9.76 0.87 15.21
CA LYS A 142 10.48 0.82 16.49
C LYS A 142 11.98 0.91 16.22
N ASN A 143 12.51 2.11 16.16
CA ASN A 143 13.96 2.30 15.98
C ASN A 143 14.48 3.31 16.99
#